data_28fb20b7b30548d2731a14b9fafe8320
#
_entry.id   28fb20b7b30548d2731a14b9fafe8320
#
_cell.length_a   1.000
_cell.length_b   1.000
_cell.length_c   1.000
_cell.angle_alpha   90.00
_cell.angle_beta   90.00
_cell.angle_gamma   90.00
#
_symmetry.space_group_name_H-M   'P 1'
#
loop_
_entity.id
_entity.type
_entity.pdbx_description
1 polymer ?
#
loop_
_entity_poly.entity_id
_entity_poly.type
_entity_poly.pdbx_seq_one_letter_code
_entity_poly.pdbx_strand_id
1 'polypeptide(L)'
;MSDDCARDDVVATARNPKSLEGLASRYGAKVLPIALDVTDQPAVEQAVKLARDHFGRLDVVVNNAGFGLFGTVEEVTAEQARAQMETNFFGALWVTKAALPILREQKSGHIIQVSSIGGVQAFPTLGLYHASKWALEGFSQSLATEVQEFGIKVTLVEPTGYQTDWNGASSVQASKLPFYDGIRARLAEIFGVIRRTRGNPEATGAAILKVVDADKPPLRIFFGTGPLEIIKDEYAKRIATWEQWNEVSQAAHGKVAQS
;
A
#
# COMPACT_ATOMS: atom_id res chain seq x y z
N MET A 1 22.79 -6.00 0.29
CA MET A 1 21.80 -6.89 -0.37
C MET A 1 22.34 -8.28 -0.19
N SER A 2 21.59 -9.16 0.48
CA SER A 2 21.98 -10.56 0.68
C SER A 2 22.01 -11.30 -0.66
N ASP A 3 22.82 -12.35 -0.80
CA ASP A 3 22.90 -13.21 -1.99
C ASP A 3 21.56 -13.85 -2.38
N ASP A 4 20.56 -13.78 -1.51
CA ASP A 4 19.21 -14.30 -1.76
C ASP A 4 18.46 -13.56 -2.89
N CYS A 5 18.74 -12.26 -3.12
CA CYS A 5 18.15 -11.53 -4.26
C CYS A 5 18.63 -12.01 -5.64
N ALA A 6 19.66 -12.86 -5.69
CA ALA A 6 20.18 -13.42 -6.95
C ALA A 6 19.40 -14.65 -7.44
N ARG A 7 18.41 -15.15 -6.68
CA ARG A 7 17.64 -16.35 -7.03
C ARG A 7 16.42 -16.04 -7.90
N ASP A 8 15.83 -14.88 -7.75
CA ASP A 8 14.55 -14.55 -8.39
C ASP A 8 14.73 -13.81 -9.70
N ASP A 9 13.81 -14.07 -10.63
CA ASP A 9 13.63 -13.29 -11.84
C ASP A 9 12.63 -12.16 -11.55
N VAL A 10 12.96 -10.92 -11.92
CA VAL A 10 12.21 -9.73 -11.51
C VAL A 10 11.76 -8.92 -12.70
N VAL A 11 10.47 -8.62 -12.79
CA VAL A 11 9.96 -7.56 -13.63
C VAL A 11 9.90 -6.27 -12.81
N ALA A 12 10.75 -5.33 -13.13
CA ALA A 12 10.81 -4.03 -12.48
C ALA A 12 10.09 -2.98 -13.32
N THR A 13 9.13 -2.26 -12.72
CA THR A 13 8.35 -1.25 -13.43
C THR A 13 8.55 0.13 -12.86
N ALA A 14 8.63 1.13 -13.73
CA ALA A 14 8.67 2.54 -13.36
C ALA A 14 8.12 3.41 -14.50
N ARG A 15 7.57 4.60 -14.18
CA ARG A 15 7.17 5.59 -15.20
C ARG A 15 8.35 6.05 -16.06
N ASN A 16 9.51 6.21 -15.45
CA ASN A 16 10.76 6.50 -16.14
C ASN A 16 11.67 5.27 -16.11
N PRO A 17 11.81 4.55 -17.23
CA PRO A 17 12.62 3.32 -17.27
C PRO A 17 14.12 3.56 -17.02
N LYS A 18 14.63 4.80 -17.20
CA LYS A 18 16.02 5.13 -16.85
C LYS A 18 16.34 4.92 -15.38
N SER A 19 15.37 5.04 -14.49
CA SER A 19 15.56 4.75 -13.06
C SER A 19 15.85 3.27 -12.77
N LEU A 20 15.62 2.37 -13.74
CA LEU A 20 15.83 0.93 -13.64
C LEU A 20 17.13 0.45 -14.30
N GLU A 21 17.86 1.31 -15.01
CA GLU A 21 19.08 0.96 -15.75
C GLU A 21 20.16 0.36 -14.84
N GLY A 22 20.34 0.94 -13.64
CA GLY A 22 21.30 0.43 -12.65
C GLY A 22 20.94 -0.98 -12.16
N LEU A 23 19.66 -1.27 -12.01
CA LEU A 23 19.18 -2.60 -11.62
C LEU A 23 19.40 -3.60 -12.77
N ALA A 24 18.99 -3.26 -13.99
CA ALA A 24 19.16 -4.10 -15.18
C ALA A 24 20.64 -4.36 -15.47
N SER A 25 21.51 -3.35 -15.35
CA SER A 25 22.96 -3.53 -15.54
C SER A 25 23.58 -4.45 -14.51
N ARG A 26 23.10 -4.42 -13.26
CA ARG A 26 23.64 -5.24 -12.16
C ARG A 26 23.24 -6.71 -12.25
N TYR A 27 22.01 -7.01 -12.68
CA TYR A 27 21.44 -8.36 -12.62
C TYR A 27 21.20 -8.99 -13.99
N GLY A 28 21.44 -8.25 -15.09
CA GLY A 28 21.37 -8.76 -16.45
C GLY A 28 20.01 -9.37 -16.80
N ALA A 29 20.02 -10.56 -17.38
CA ALA A 29 18.81 -11.25 -17.86
C ALA A 29 17.78 -11.60 -16.76
N LYS A 30 18.14 -11.48 -15.48
CA LYS A 30 17.23 -11.70 -14.36
C LYS A 30 16.30 -10.53 -14.09
N VAL A 31 16.52 -9.38 -14.73
CA VAL A 31 15.68 -8.19 -14.54
C VAL A 31 15.14 -7.74 -15.89
N LEU A 32 13.82 -7.75 -16.02
CA LEU A 32 13.11 -7.15 -17.14
C LEU A 32 12.56 -5.77 -16.73
N PRO A 33 13.19 -4.67 -17.19
CA PRO A 33 12.67 -3.33 -16.93
C PRO A 33 11.51 -2.98 -17.88
N ILE A 34 10.40 -2.50 -17.36
CA ILE A 34 9.23 -2.07 -18.13
C ILE A 34 8.85 -0.63 -17.75
N ALA A 35 8.65 0.24 -18.76
CA ALA A 35 8.03 1.53 -18.54
C ALA A 35 6.53 1.32 -18.25
N LEU A 36 6.05 1.77 -17.09
CA LEU A 36 4.65 1.59 -16.69
C LEU A 36 4.17 2.75 -15.83
N ASP A 37 3.08 3.38 -16.24
CA ASP A 37 2.20 4.14 -15.37
C ASP A 37 1.03 3.24 -14.95
N VAL A 38 0.89 2.98 -13.66
CA VAL A 38 -0.16 2.09 -13.14
C VAL A 38 -1.58 2.67 -13.29
N THR A 39 -1.71 3.94 -13.64
CA THR A 39 -3.01 4.58 -13.93
C THR A 39 -3.51 4.29 -15.34
N ASP A 40 -2.63 3.79 -16.23
CA ASP A 40 -2.98 3.33 -17.58
C ASP A 40 -3.32 1.84 -17.54
N GLN A 41 -4.61 1.51 -17.39
CA GLN A 41 -5.07 0.13 -17.30
C GLN A 41 -4.66 -0.74 -18.49
N PRO A 42 -4.80 -0.32 -19.77
CA PRO A 42 -4.30 -1.09 -20.91
C PRO A 42 -2.79 -1.38 -20.85
N ALA A 43 -1.98 -0.41 -20.45
CA ALA A 43 -0.54 -0.60 -20.27
C ALA A 43 -0.23 -1.59 -19.14
N VAL A 44 -1.00 -1.57 -18.05
CA VAL A 44 -0.89 -2.56 -16.96
C VAL A 44 -1.16 -3.97 -17.46
N GLU A 45 -2.23 -4.20 -18.22
CA GLU A 45 -2.58 -5.51 -18.78
C GLU A 45 -1.48 -6.04 -19.69
N GLN A 46 -0.90 -5.19 -20.53
CA GLN A 46 0.23 -5.53 -21.40
C GLN A 46 1.50 -5.86 -20.59
N ALA A 47 1.82 -5.07 -19.57
CA ALA A 47 3.00 -5.29 -18.73
C ALA A 47 2.92 -6.61 -17.97
N VAL A 48 1.77 -6.94 -17.37
CA VAL A 48 1.55 -8.21 -16.66
C VAL A 48 1.64 -9.40 -17.62
N LYS A 49 1.04 -9.27 -18.82
CA LYS A 49 1.16 -10.31 -19.86
C LYS A 49 2.61 -10.51 -20.30
N LEU A 50 3.34 -9.42 -20.55
CA LEU A 50 4.75 -9.47 -20.94
C LEU A 50 5.62 -10.13 -19.86
N ALA A 51 5.36 -9.84 -18.59
CA ALA A 51 6.03 -10.45 -17.46
C ALA A 51 5.87 -11.98 -17.46
N ARG A 52 4.62 -12.45 -17.59
CA ARG A 52 4.30 -13.88 -17.68
C ARG A 52 4.94 -14.52 -18.91
N ASP A 53 4.86 -13.87 -20.07
CA ASP A 53 5.37 -14.44 -21.33
C ASP A 53 6.91 -14.51 -21.33
N HIS A 54 7.59 -13.57 -20.64
CA HIS A 54 9.06 -13.54 -20.57
C HIS A 54 9.62 -14.61 -19.62
N PHE A 55 9.05 -14.77 -18.43
CA PHE A 55 9.54 -15.70 -17.41
C PHE A 55 8.72 -16.98 -17.27
N GLY A 56 7.65 -17.13 -18.05
CA GLY A 56 6.79 -18.31 -18.08
C GLY A 56 5.77 -18.40 -16.94
N ARG A 57 5.92 -17.60 -15.86
CA ARG A 57 5.04 -17.60 -14.68
C ARG A 57 5.07 -16.26 -13.94
N LEU A 58 4.13 -16.10 -13.02
CA LEU A 58 4.11 -15.06 -12.00
C LEU A 58 3.97 -15.71 -10.62
N ASP A 59 4.88 -15.44 -9.70
CA ASP A 59 4.79 -15.97 -8.33
C ASP A 59 4.39 -14.91 -7.33
N VAL A 60 4.98 -13.72 -7.44
CA VAL A 60 4.76 -12.61 -6.53
C VAL A 60 4.45 -11.35 -7.32
N VAL A 61 3.38 -10.68 -6.92
CA VAL A 61 3.01 -9.37 -7.46
C VAL A 61 3.08 -8.34 -6.34
N VAL A 62 3.94 -7.32 -6.50
CA VAL A 62 4.13 -6.28 -5.48
C VAL A 62 3.55 -4.96 -5.99
N ASN A 63 2.43 -4.54 -5.43
CA ASN A 63 1.81 -3.25 -5.69
C ASN A 63 2.42 -2.19 -4.74
N ASN A 64 3.48 -1.55 -5.20
CA ASN A 64 4.23 -0.55 -4.43
C ASN A 64 4.01 0.88 -4.94
N ALA A 65 3.54 1.06 -6.17
CA ALA A 65 3.34 2.39 -6.76
C ALA A 65 2.39 3.24 -5.90
N GLY A 66 2.84 4.43 -5.54
CA GLY A 66 2.06 5.33 -4.71
C GLY A 66 2.83 6.58 -4.31
N PHE A 67 2.12 7.62 -3.94
CA PHE A 67 2.69 8.87 -3.45
C PHE A 67 1.89 9.43 -2.26
N GLY A 68 2.45 10.37 -1.53
CA GLY A 68 1.79 11.11 -0.46
C GLY A 68 1.23 12.44 -0.95
N LEU A 69 -0.03 12.72 -0.66
CA LEU A 69 -0.65 14.03 -0.84
C LEU A 69 -0.82 14.68 0.54
N PHE A 70 -0.13 15.80 0.74
CA PHE A 70 -0.13 16.57 1.98
C PHE A 70 -0.99 17.82 1.84
N GLY A 71 -1.95 17.97 2.72
CA GLY A 71 -2.86 19.10 2.84
C GLY A 71 -4.03 18.74 3.75
N THR A 72 -4.67 19.74 4.35
CA THR A 72 -5.96 19.54 5.01
C THR A 72 -7.03 19.27 3.95
N VAL A 73 -8.18 18.75 4.36
CA VAL A 73 -9.27 18.39 3.43
C VAL A 73 -9.70 19.60 2.58
N GLU A 74 -9.72 20.79 3.16
CA GLU A 74 -10.11 22.02 2.46
C GLU A 74 -9.06 22.53 1.47
N GLU A 75 -7.77 22.20 1.70
CA GLU A 75 -6.67 22.64 0.87
C GLU A 75 -6.48 21.79 -0.41
N VAL A 76 -6.98 20.55 -0.39
CA VAL A 76 -6.79 19.59 -1.48
C VAL A 76 -7.79 19.87 -2.61
N THR A 77 -7.29 20.01 -3.85
CA THR A 77 -8.16 20.14 -5.03
C THR A 77 -8.79 18.81 -5.44
N ALA A 78 -9.88 18.88 -6.21
CA ALA A 78 -10.56 17.70 -6.73
C ALA A 78 -9.63 16.84 -7.63
N GLU A 79 -8.77 17.50 -8.41
CA GLU A 79 -7.79 16.85 -9.29
C GLU A 79 -6.74 16.11 -8.48
N GLN A 80 -6.20 16.73 -7.42
CA GLN A 80 -5.25 16.10 -6.51
C GLN A 80 -5.87 14.88 -5.80
N ALA A 81 -7.12 15.02 -5.35
CA ALA A 81 -7.84 13.93 -4.71
C ALA A 81 -8.03 12.73 -5.65
N ARG A 82 -8.44 12.97 -6.91
CA ARG A 82 -8.57 11.93 -7.92
C ARG A 82 -7.23 11.27 -8.24
N ALA A 83 -6.19 12.06 -8.50
CA ALA A 83 -4.85 11.54 -8.81
C ALA A 83 -4.29 10.66 -7.68
N GLN A 84 -4.56 11.01 -6.40
CA GLN A 84 -4.18 10.19 -5.25
C GLN A 84 -4.86 8.82 -5.29
N MET A 85 -6.16 8.78 -5.58
CA MET A 85 -6.92 7.53 -5.67
C MET A 85 -6.51 6.71 -6.90
N GLU A 86 -6.34 7.35 -8.06
CA GLU A 86 -5.94 6.69 -9.31
C GLU A 86 -4.63 5.92 -9.14
N THR A 87 -3.62 6.54 -8.52
CA THR A 87 -2.33 5.88 -8.35
C THR A 87 -2.36 4.86 -7.20
N ASN A 88 -2.79 5.29 -5.99
CA ASN A 88 -2.59 4.49 -4.78
C ASN A 88 -3.58 3.33 -4.63
N PHE A 89 -4.76 3.44 -5.23
CA PHE A 89 -5.80 2.42 -5.14
C PHE A 89 -6.11 1.79 -6.51
N PHE A 90 -6.52 2.57 -7.51
CA PHE A 90 -6.90 2.01 -8.79
C PHE A 90 -5.72 1.37 -9.52
N GLY A 91 -4.50 1.95 -9.44
CA GLY A 91 -3.30 1.33 -9.99
C GLY A 91 -3.06 -0.08 -9.43
N ALA A 92 -3.14 -0.24 -8.09
CA ALA A 92 -3.02 -1.55 -7.45
C ALA A 92 -4.17 -2.51 -7.83
N LEU A 93 -5.39 -1.99 -8.00
CA LEU A 93 -6.54 -2.75 -8.46
C LEU A 93 -6.33 -3.29 -9.90
N TRP A 94 -5.84 -2.45 -10.82
CA TRP A 94 -5.61 -2.86 -12.22
C TRP A 94 -4.54 -3.94 -12.33
N VAL A 95 -3.40 -3.77 -11.63
CA VAL A 95 -2.34 -4.77 -11.60
C VAL A 95 -2.86 -6.09 -10.99
N THR A 96 -3.57 -6.01 -9.89
CA THR A 96 -4.18 -7.18 -9.24
C THR A 96 -5.14 -7.90 -10.19
N LYS A 97 -6.06 -7.17 -10.83
CA LYS A 97 -7.02 -7.75 -11.80
C LYS A 97 -6.33 -8.42 -12.99
N ALA A 98 -5.28 -7.80 -13.52
CA ALA A 98 -4.52 -8.38 -14.63
C ALA A 98 -3.76 -9.66 -14.22
N ALA A 99 -3.24 -9.73 -12.99
CA ALA A 99 -2.50 -10.89 -12.50
C ALA A 99 -3.39 -12.07 -12.08
N LEU A 100 -4.58 -11.82 -11.55
CA LEU A 100 -5.46 -12.85 -10.98
C LEU A 100 -5.76 -14.03 -11.93
N PRO A 101 -6.08 -13.86 -13.22
CA PRO A 101 -6.31 -14.99 -14.12
C PRO A 101 -5.11 -15.92 -14.21
N ILE A 102 -3.89 -15.36 -14.26
CA ILE A 102 -2.64 -16.12 -14.36
C ILE A 102 -2.39 -16.89 -13.06
N LEU A 103 -2.47 -16.22 -11.91
CA LEU A 103 -2.26 -16.84 -10.60
C LEU A 103 -3.30 -17.94 -10.31
N ARG A 104 -4.55 -17.73 -10.70
CA ARG A 104 -5.63 -18.71 -10.57
C ARG A 104 -5.38 -19.95 -11.43
N GLU A 105 -4.92 -19.78 -12.67
CA GLU A 105 -4.55 -20.89 -13.55
C GLU A 105 -3.38 -21.69 -12.98
N GLN A 106 -2.38 -21.01 -12.41
CA GLN A 106 -1.24 -21.60 -11.72
C GLN A 106 -1.60 -22.31 -10.41
N LYS A 107 -2.77 -21.97 -9.81
CA LYS A 107 -3.21 -22.39 -8.47
C LYS A 107 -2.20 -22.02 -7.38
N SER A 108 -1.49 -20.95 -7.59
CA SER A 108 -0.48 -20.42 -6.66
C SER A 108 -0.17 -18.97 -6.96
N GLY A 109 0.23 -18.22 -5.96
CA GLY A 109 0.73 -16.86 -6.11
C GLY A 109 0.64 -16.08 -4.79
N HIS A 110 1.32 -14.95 -4.74
CA HIS A 110 1.29 -14.06 -3.59
C HIS A 110 1.17 -12.60 -4.03
N ILE A 111 0.12 -11.93 -3.65
CA ILE A 111 -0.09 -10.51 -3.91
C ILE A 111 0.30 -9.71 -2.66
N ILE A 112 1.32 -8.88 -2.80
CA ILE A 112 1.80 -7.97 -1.77
C ILE A 112 1.28 -6.57 -2.06
N GLN A 113 0.49 -6.03 -1.16
CA GLN A 113 -0.04 -4.67 -1.24
C GLN A 113 0.74 -3.76 -0.29
N VAL A 114 1.46 -2.79 -0.80
CA VAL A 114 2.17 -1.83 0.05
C VAL A 114 1.18 -0.76 0.50
N SER A 115 0.63 -0.98 1.69
CA SER A 115 -0.24 -0.07 2.41
C SER A 115 0.57 0.96 3.22
N SER A 116 0.22 1.20 4.46
CA SER A 116 0.87 2.09 5.40
C SER A 116 0.25 1.90 6.80
N ILE A 117 0.93 2.30 7.86
CA ILE A 117 0.27 2.58 9.15
C ILE A 117 -0.94 3.54 8.95
N GLY A 118 -0.85 4.42 7.94
CA GLY A 118 -1.94 5.30 7.52
C GLY A 118 -3.15 4.61 6.88
N GLY A 119 -3.08 3.31 6.61
CA GLY A 119 -4.21 2.48 6.19
C GLY A 119 -5.03 1.92 7.35
N VAL A 120 -4.53 1.99 8.58
CA VAL A 120 -5.20 1.49 9.79
C VAL A 120 -5.41 2.57 10.85
N GLN A 121 -4.74 3.72 10.70
CA GLN A 121 -4.93 4.93 11.51
C GLN A 121 -4.79 6.18 10.64
N ALA A 122 -5.56 7.24 10.94
CA ALA A 122 -5.51 8.50 10.20
C ALA A 122 -4.83 9.60 11.03
N PHE A 123 -4.05 10.43 10.34
CA PHE A 123 -3.37 11.60 10.90
C PHE A 123 -3.81 12.87 10.17
N PRO A 124 -3.84 14.04 10.83
CA PRO A 124 -4.16 15.30 10.17
C PRO A 124 -3.24 15.60 8.98
N THR A 125 -3.73 16.36 8.01
CA THR A 125 -3.04 16.80 6.78
C THR A 125 -2.70 15.71 5.76
N LEU A 126 -3.17 14.49 5.96
CA LEU A 126 -2.99 13.34 5.08
C LEU A 126 -4.31 12.63 4.75
N GLY A 127 -5.46 13.31 4.91
CA GLY A 127 -6.78 12.67 4.82
C GLY A 127 -7.01 11.89 3.53
N LEU A 128 -6.66 12.45 2.37
CA LEU A 128 -6.83 11.78 1.06
C LEU A 128 -5.84 10.63 0.85
N TYR A 129 -4.62 10.77 1.35
CA TYR A 129 -3.66 9.66 1.37
C TYR A 129 -4.19 8.49 2.21
N HIS A 130 -4.66 8.78 3.42
CA HIS A 130 -5.26 7.73 4.28
C HIS A 130 -6.47 7.10 3.62
N ALA A 131 -7.38 7.89 3.03
CA ALA A 131 -8.54 7.34 2.31
C ALA A 131 -8.10 6.33 1.22
N SER A 132 -7.04 6.62 0.45
CA SER A 132 -6.51 5.71 -0.56
C SER A 132 -5.94 4.41 0.04
N LYS A 133 -5.25 4.50 1.20
CA LYS A 133 -4.70 3.32 1.88
C LYS A 133 -5.79 2.51 2.60
N TRP A 134 -6.79 3.16 3.18
CA TRP A 134 -7.97 2.47 3.73
C TRP A 134 -8.78 1.75 2.66
N ALA A 135 -8.92 2.33 1.46
CA ALA A 135 -9.52 1.65 0.32
C ALA A 135 -8.73 0.38 -0.05
N LEU A 136 -7.39 0.46 -0.08
CA LEU A 136 -6.52 -0.68 -0.36
C LEU A 136 -6.64 -1.77 0.73
N GLU A 137 -6.75 -1.38 2.01
CA GLU A 137 -6.95 -2.31 3.13
C GLU A 137 -8.25 -3.11 3.00
N GLY A 138 -9.38 -2.41 2.82
CA GLY A 138 -10.69 -3.04 2.68
C GLY A 138 -10.77 -3.95 1.45
N PHE A 139 -10.28 -3.47 0.30
CA PHE A 139 -10.18 -4.24 -0.93
C PHE A 139 -9.37 -5.53 -0.74
N SER A 140 -8.18 -5.42 -0.16
CA SER A 140 -7.27 -6.56 -0.01
C SER A 140 -7.78 -7.58 1.00
N GLN A 141 -8.49 -7.15 2.03
CA GLN A 141 -9.14 -8.07 2.98
C GLN A 141 -10.23 -8.90 2.31
N SER A 142 -11.07 -8.29 1.48
CA SER A 142 -12.07 -9.02 0.68
C SER A 142 -11.39 -9.99 -0.29
N LEU A 143 -10.43 -9.48 -1.06
CA LEU A 143 -9.67 -10.27 -2.03
C LEU A 143 -9.04 -11.51 -1.40
N ALA A 144 -8.44 -11.40 -0.21
CA ALA A 144 -7.79 -12.53 0.45
C ALA A 144 -8.75 -13.71 0.67
N THR A 145 -10.03 -13.43 0.96
CA THR A 145 -11.05 -14.46 1.11
C THR A 145 -11.49 -15.02 -0.24
N GLU A 146 -11.66 -14.15 -1.25
CA GLU A 146 -12.11 -14.52 -2.59
C GLU A 146 -11.14 -15.46 -3.33
N VAL A 147 -9.82 -15.32 -3.07
CA VAL A 147 -8.79 -16.05 -3.82
C VAL A 147 -8.17 -17.22 -3.07
N GLN A 148 -8.60 -17.46 -1.82
CA GLN A 148 -8.02 -18.46 -0.94
C GLN A 148 -8.09 -19.88 -1.52
N GLU A 149 -9.22 -20.24 -2.11
CA GLU A 149 -9.40 -21.58 -2.73
C GLU A 149 -8.59 -21.79 -4.00
N PHE A 150 -8.03 -20.73 -4.58
CA PHE A 150 -7.11 -20.83 -5.72
C PHE A 150 -5.65 -20.94 -5.29
N GLY A 151 -5.35 -21.03 -3.98
CA GLY A 151 -3.98 -21.08 -3.47
C GLY A 151 -3.23 -19.76 -3.58
N ILE A 152 -3.94 -18.65 -3.77
CA ILE A 152 -3.36 -17.31 -3.88
C ILE A 152 -3.35 -16.66 -2.49
N LYS A 153 -2.19 -16.17 -2.08
CA LYS A 153 -1.97 -15.45 -0.82
C LYS A 153 -2.07 -13.94 -1.04
N VAL A 154 -2.53 -13.21 -0.05
CA VAL A 154 -2.55 -11.73 -0.05
C VAL A 154 -1.95 -11.24 1.25
N THR A 155 -1.02 -10.29 1.15
CA THR A 155 -0.43 -9.62 2.33
C THR A 155 -0.40 -8.11 2.13
N LEU A 156 -0.92 -7.39 3.10
CA LEU A 156 -0.78 -5.95 3.25
C LEU A 156 0.46 -5.65 4.10
N VAL A 157 1.42 -4.97 3.52
CA VAL A 157 2.57 -4.44 4.24
C VAL A 157 2.25 -3.03 4.67
N GLU A 158 2.34 -2.75 5.96
CA GLU A 158 1.94 -1.49 6.60
C GLU A 158 3.20 -0.75 7.15
N PRO A 159 3.97 -0.05 6.29
CA PRO A 159 5.16 0.64 6.73
C PRO A 159 4.86 1.84 7.63
N THR A 160 5.78 2.11 8.55
CA THR A 160 5.89 3.42 9.23
C THR A 160 6.72 4.39 8.38
N GLY A 161 7.36 5.38 8.99
CA GLY A 161 8.26 6.31 8.29
C GLY A 161 9.60 5.66 7.93
N TYR A 162 9.98 5.73 6.65
CA TYR A 162 11.27 5.31 6.13
C TYR A 162 12.05 6.48 5.53
N GLN A 163 13.38 6.35 5.44
CA GLN A 163 14.27 7.33 4.80
C GLN A 163 14.16 7.19 3.26
N THR A 164 13.07 7.70 2.71
CA THR A 164 12.78 7.70 1.27
C THR A 164 12.33 9.10 0.83
N ASP A 165 12.20 9.31 -0.47
CA ASP A 165 11.67 10.56 -1.05
C ASP A 165 10.14 10.69 -0.93
N TRP A 166 9.47 9.77 -0.22
CA TRP A 166 8.01 9.74 -0.11
C TRP A 166 7.40 11.05 0.42
N ASN A 167 8.07 11.75 1.33
CA ASN A 167 7.66 13.08 1.82
C ASN A 167 8.53 14.23 1.27
N GLY A 168 9.33 13.95 0.26
CA GLY A 168 10.18 14.89 -0.47
C GLY A 168 9.69 15.14 -1.89
N ALA A 169 10.59 14.97 -2.86
CA ALA A 169 10.34 15.27 -4.26
C ALA A 169 9.22 14.43 -4.92
N SER A 170 8.92 13.25 -4.38
CA SER A 170 7.83 12.39 -4.87
C SER A 170 6.45 12.70 -4.25
N SER A 171 6.36 13.63 -3.29
CA SER A 171 5.11 14.03 -2.67
C SER A 171 4.44 15.19 -3.40
N VAL A 172 3.11 15.26 -3.25
CA VAL A 172 2.32 16.42 -3.69
C VAL A 172 1.92 17.23 -2.45
N GLN A 173 2.11 18.54 -2.52
CA GLN A 173 1.74 19.46 -1.45
C GLN A 173 0.56 20.33 -1.94
N ALA A 174 -0.54 20.35 -1.20
CA ALA A 174 -1.63 21.27 -1.46
C ALA A 174 -1.25 22.71 -1.10
N SER A 175 -1.93 23.68 -1.71
CA SER A 175 -1.76 25.11 -1.38
C SER A 175 -2.26 25.37 0.03
N LYS A 176 -1.41 25.95 0.86
CA LYS A 176 -1.70 26.17 2.28
C LYS A 176 -2.68 27.29 2.51
N LEU A 177 -3.66 27.05 3.37
CA LEU A 177 -4.56 28.07 3.93
C LEU A 177 -4.05 28.47 5.32
N PRO A 178 -3.93 29.76 5.65
CA PRO A 178 -3.40 30.23 6.94
C PRO A 178 -4.21 29.76 8.15
N PHE A 179 -5.50 29.46 7.96
CA PHE A 179 -6.40 28.96 9.02
C PHE A 179 -5.89 27.66 9.67
N TYR A 180 -5.07 26.88 8.96
CA TYR A 180 -4.51 25.60 9.42
C TYR A 180 -3.06 25.67 9.91
N ASP A 181 -2.48 26.87 10.05
CA ASP A 181 -1.09 27.02 10.51
C ASP A 181 -0.87 26.49 11.93
N GLY A 182 -1.86 26.67 12.81
CA GLY A 182 -1.81 26.15 14.17
C GLY A 182 -1.71 24.61 14.24
N ILE A 183 -2.41 23.86 13.38
CA ILE A 183 -2.29 22.41 13.35
C ILE A 183 -0.97 21.98 12.74
N ARG A 184 -0.49 22.68 11.71
CA ARG A 184 0.83 22.41 11.09
C ARG A 184 1.97 22.60 12.08
N ALA A 185 1.93 23.64 12.89
CA ALA A 185 2.93 23.88 13.94
C ALA A 185 2.99 22.73 14.95
N ARG A 186 1.84 22.27 15.46
CA ARG A 186 1.77 21.11 16.38
C ARG A 186 2.28 19.82 15.72
N LEU A 187 1.94 19.59 14.46
CA LEU A 187 2.41 18.41 13.73
C LEU A 187 3.91 18.45 13.44
N ALA A 188 4.49 19.62 13.23
CA ALA A 188 5.93 19.78 12.99
C ALA A 188 6.77 19.25 14.17
N GLU A 189 6.31 19.43 15.41
CA GLU A 189 6.97 18.90 16.61
C GLU A 189 6.91 17.36 16.61
N ILE A 190 5.72 16.78 16.37
CA ILE A 190 5.51 15.34 16.33
C ILE A 190 6.32 14.69 15.19
N PHE A 191 6.26 15.25 13.99
CA PHE A 191 7.01 14.76 12.84
C PHE A 191 8.52 14.98 13.00
N GLY A 192 8.95 15.96 13.78
CA GLY A 192 10.35 16.14 14.14
C GLY A 192 10.93 14.95 14.91
N VAL A 193 10.15 14.37 15.81
CA VAL A 193 10.51 13.13 16.53
C VAL A 193 10.52 11.94 15.60
N ILE A 194 9.45 11.74 14.81
CA ILE A 194 9.32 10.61 13.85
C ILE A 194 10.45 10.66 12.81
N ARG A 195 10.87 11.85 12.37
CA ARG A 195 11.95 11.99 11.38
C ARG A 195 13.27 11.41 11.86
N ARG A 196 13.54 11.42 13.17
CA ARG A 196 14.78 10.88 13.77
C ARG A 196 14.76 9.34 13.89
N THR A 197 13.60 8.72 13.83
CA THR A 197 13.40 7.27 14.03
C THR A 197 13.00 6.56 12.73
N ARG A 198 13.24 7.17 11.57
CA ARG A 198 12.92 6.57 10.27
C ARG A 198 13.74 5.33 10.01
N GLY A 199 13.08 4.29 9.52
CA GLY A 199 13.71 3.05 9.11
C GLY A 199 14.60 3.20 7.88
N ASN A 200 15.59 2.31 7.74
CA ASN A 200 16.39 2.17 6.53
C ASN A 200 15.59 1.36 5.49
N PRO A 201 15.29 1.91 4.29
CA PRO A 201 14.54 1.19 3.26
C PRO A 201 15.27 -0.08 2.76
N GLU A 202 16.60 -0.14 2.82
CA GLU A 202 17.36 -1.32 2.40
C GLU A 202 17.02 -2.58 3.24
N ALA A 203 16.61 -2.39 4.50
CA ALA A 203 16.22 -3.50 5.36
C ALA A 203 14.90 -4.16 4.95
N THR A 204 14.07 -3.49 4.13
CA THR A 204 12.75 -3.99 3.73
C THR A 204 12.84 -5.19 2.79
N GLY A 205 13.88 -5.29 1.96
CA GLY A 205 14.05 -6.39 1.02
C GLY A 205 14.06 -7.76 1.69
N ALA A 206 14.93 -7.93 2.70
CA ALA A 206 15.00 -9.19 3.45
C ALA A 206 13.70 -9.49 4.24
N ALA A 207 12.99 -8.44 4.70
CA ALA A 207 11.71 -8.61 5.37
C ALA A 207 10.60 -9.07 4.41
N ILE A 208 10.54 -8.51 3.21
CA ILE A 208 9.60 -8.94 2.16
C ILE A 208 9.86 -10.40 1.77
N LEU A 209 11.12 -10.80 1.57
CA LEU A 209 11.45 -12.19 1.23
C LEU A 209 10.97 -13.16 2.32
N LYS A 210 11.14 -12.82 3.61
CA LYS A 210 10.60 -13.65 4.71
C LYS A 210 9.07 -13.78 4.67
N VAL A 211 8.36 -12.75 4.26
CA VAL A 211 6.91 -12.79 4.09
C VAL A 211 6.52 -13.66 2.90
N VAL A 212 7.24 -13.53 1.78
CA VAL A 212 6.99 -14.29 0.57
C VAL A 212 7.25 -15.78 0.79
N ASP A 213 8.36 -16.13 1.45
CA ASP A 213 8.79 -17.50 1.70
C ASP A 213 7.99 -18.20 2.82
N ALA A 214 7.14 -17.46 3.56
CA ALA A 214 6.34 -18.06 4.62
C ALA A 214 5.25 -18.98 4.07
N ASP A 215 5.12 -20.17 4.65
CA ASP A 215 4.04 -21.11 4.30
C ASP A 215 2.65 -20.47 4.51
N LYS A 216 2.50 -19.75 5.62
CA LYS A 216 1.27 -19.06 6.02
C LYS A 216 1.58 -17.59 6.33
N PRO A 217 1.78 -16.75 5.31
CA PRO A 217 2.02 -15.32 5.53
C PRO A 217 0.82 -14.66 6.18
N PRO A 218 1.02 -13.63 7.00
CA PRO A 218 -0.09 -12.88 7.59
C PRO A 218 -0.80 -12.04 6.52
N LEU A 219 -2.11 -11.80 6.70
CA LEU A 219 -2.82 -10.83 5.88
C LEU A 219 -2.27 -9.41 6.06
N ARG A 220 -1.84 -9.05 7.28
CA ARG A 220 -1.28 -7.72 7.61
C ARG A 220 0.02 -7.86 8.38
N ILE A 221 0.98 -7.01 8.04
CA ILE A 221 2.24 -6.95 8.76
C ILE A 221 2.77 -5.51 8.80
N PHE A 222 3.10 -5.03 10.00
CA PHE A 222 3.79 -3.75 10.14
C PHE A 222 5.26 -3.86 9.78
N PHE A 223 5.75 -2.87 9.06
CA PHE A 223 7.18 -2.67 8.85
C PHE A 223 7.63 -1.40 9.58
N GLY A 224 8.59 -1.55 10.48
CA GLY A 224 9.14 -0.48 11.29
C GLY A 224 8.97 -0.72 12.80
N THR A 225 9.48 0.22 13.60
CA THR A 225 9.41 0.15 15.07
C THR A 225 8.28 1.01 15.61
N GLY A 226 7.58 0.51 16.62
CA GLY A 226 6.56 1.24 17.37
C GLY A 226 5.12 1.27 16.83
N PRO A 227 4.79 0.83 15.59
CA PRO A 227 3.43 0.95 15.09
C PRO A 227 2.43 0.13 15.91
N LEU A 228 2.83 -1.06 16.39
CA LEU A 228 1.94 -1.94 17.11
C LEU A 228 1.34 -1.30 18.37
N GLU A 229 2.15 -0.59 19.16
CA GLU A 229 1.66 0.05 20.39
C GLU A 229 0.72 1.22 20.10
N ILE A 230 1.04 2.03 19.06
CA ILE A 230 0.19 3.13 18.62
C ILE A 230 -1.17 2.61 18.16
N ILE A 231 -1.18 1.53 17.39
CA ILE A 231 -2.41 0.95 16.83
C ILE A 231 -3.24 0.25 17.90
N LYS A 232 -2.61 -0.44 18.85
CA LYS A 232 -3.32 -1.02 20.00
C LYS A 232 -4.11 0.04 20.78
N ASP A 233 -3.49 1.17 21.09
CA ASP A 233 -4.14 2.27 21.81
C ASP A 233 -5.30 2.87 21.01
N GLU A 234 -5.11 3.11 19.72
CA GLU A 234 -6.14 3.64 18.83
C GLU A 234 -7.35 2.68 18.70
N TYR A 235 -7.08 1.40 18.51
CA TYR A 235 -8.15 0.40 18.38
C TYR A 235 -8.87 0.16 19.71
N ALA A 236 -8.18 0.22 20.85
CA ALA A 236 -8.81 0.17 22.17
C ALA A 236 -9.79 1.33 22.38
N LYS A 237 -9.41 2.57 22.01
CA LYS A 237 -10.29 3.73 22.06
C LYS A 237 -11.49 3.58 21.13
N ARG A 238 -11.30 3.06 19.94
CA ARG A 238 -12.36 2.84 18.96
C ARG A 238 -13.37 1.79 19.45
N ILE A 239 -12.89 0.67 20.00
CA ILE A 239 -13.72 -0.38 20.58
C ILE A 239 -14.53 0.19 21.76
N ALA A 240 -13.88 0.88 22.68
CA ALA A 240 -14.56 1.50 23.85
C ALA A 240 -15.68 2.47 23.41
N THR A 241 -15.45 3.23 22.32
CA THR A 241 -16.50 4.10 21.76
C THR A 241 -17.68 3.29 21.22
N TRP A 242 -17.45 2.21 20.50
CA TRP A 242 -18.52 1.35 20.00
C TRP A 242 -19.30 0.68 21.13
N GLU A 243 -18.63 0.21 22.18
CA GLU A 243 -19.27 -0.34 23.37
C GLU A 243 -20.13 0.68 24.08
N GLN A 244 -19.62 1.91 24.27
CA GLN A 244 -20.36 3.02 24.90
C GLN A 244 -21.65 3.37 24.14
N TRP A 245 -21.65 3.27 22.80
CA TRP A 245 -22.79 3.62 21.96
C TRP A 245 -23.62 2.43 21.49
N ASN A 246 -23.37 1.23 22.03
CA ASN A 246 -24.02 -0.01 21.60
C ASN A 246 -25.54 0.01 21.77
N GLU A 247 -26.08 0.63 22.85
CA GLU A 247 -27.52 0.74 23.04
C GLU A 247 -28.18 1.55 21.93
N VAL A 248 -27.57 2.65 21.50
CA VAL A 248 -28.04 3.47 20.38
C VAL A 248 -27.98 2.66 19.07
N SER A 249 -26.93 1.90 18.86
CA SER A 249 -26.76 1.00 17.70
C SER A 249 -27.90 -0.04 17.64
N GLN A 250 -28.21 -0.68 18.78
CA GLN A 250 -29.29 -1.66 18.87
C GLN A 250 -30.66 -1.03 18.65
N ALA A 251 -30.89 0.16 19.21
CA ALA A 251 -32.14 0.90 19.01
C ALA A 251 -32.37 1.28 17.54
N ALA A 252 -31.30 1.60 16.82
CA ALA A 252 -31.35 1.92 15.38
C ALA A 252 -31.74 0.72 14.49
N HIS A 253 -31.55 -0.53 14.96
CA HIS A 253 -32.00 -1.72 14.26
C HIS A 253 -33.55 -1.80 14.19
N GLY A 254 -34.27 -1.31 15.23
CA GLY A 254 -35.72 -1.32 15.28
C GLY A 254 -36.31 -2.74 15.39
N LYS A 255 -37.64 -2.81 15.42
CA LYS A 255 -38.37 -4.08 15.28
C LYS A 255 -38.87 -4.20 13.84
N VAL A 256 -38.51 -5.27 13.16
CA VAL A 256 -39.12 -5.59 11.87
C VAL A 256 -40.58 -5.95 12.12
N ALA A 257 -41.53 -5.26 11.47
CA ALA A 257 -42.92 -5.63 11.50
C ALA A 257 -43.04 -7.08 10.95
N GLN A 258 -43.57 -7.99 11.77
CA GLN A 258 -43.88 -9.35 11.28
C GLN A 258 -44.99 -9.20 10.25
N SER A 259 -44.69 -9.50 8.98
CA SER A 259 -45.67 -9.58 7.87
C SER A 259 -46.47 -10.84 7.97
#